data_0079e808c912f6b8c40e6043696da0b5
#
_entry.id   0079e808c912f6b8c40e6043696da0b5
#
_cell.length_a   1.000
_cell.length_b   1.000
_cell.length_c   1.000
_cell.angle_alpha   90.00
_cell.angle_beta   90.00
_cell.angle_gamma   90.00
#
_symmetry.space_group_name_H-M   'P 1'
#
loop_
_entity.id
_entity.type
_entity.pdbx_description
1 polymer ?
#
loop_
_entity_poly.entity_id
_entity_poly.type
_entity_poly.pdbx_seq_one_letter_code
_entity_poly.pdbx_strand_id
1 'polypeptide(L)'
;MRHKSGEKQLKRYLGKTIPKNIERLKIEFLLEFYHNQWDPHIQMIYQKYQKESKTIPMSIKIQNFENFGIYFTYNTQKIEGSKLTQEDTKDLLIHGITPNKKSKIDTIETLKHYDLFVTLVNSELKKITLDTILNWHKEIFGQTKIGESGSIRTYNVGIPGNDKIEFCAVPQIKPKLKKLLNLLDKYDGKITPVELACIVHYEFVNIHPFGDGNGRITRLLVNYILLKYNYPLMLIQNKDRKAYFKSLERSQLEDNSIHFLKWFMKYYIKNNKKYL
;
A
#
# COMPACT_ATOMS: atom_id res chain seq x y z
N MET A 1 -1.86 30.82 -9.45
CA MET A 1 -1.46 29.47 -9.92
C MET A 1 -2.42 28.98 -10.98
N ARG A 2 -1.96 28.15 -11.90
CA ARG A 2 -2.77 27.51 -12.94
C ARG A 2 -2.28 26.09 -13.18
N HIS A 3 -3.21 25.14 -13.21
CA HIS A 3 -2.91 23.76 -13.58
C HIS A 3 -3.95 23.25 -14.57
N LYS A 4 -3.50 22.47 -15.57
CA LYS A 4 -4.35 21.87 -16.60
C LYS A 4 -3.96 20.39 -16.77
N SER A 5 -4.96 19.53 -16.85
CA SER A 5 -4.78 18.12 -17.19
C SER A 5 -5.96 17.69 -18.09
N GLY A 6 -5.67 17.42 -19.37
CA GLY A 6 -6.70 17.26 -20.38
C GLY A 6 -7.49 18.55 -20.57
N GLU A 7 -8.82 18.45 -20.58
CA GLU A 7 -9.73 19.59 -20.70
C GLU A 7 -9.98 20.32 -19.38
N LYS A 8 -9.65 19.69 -18.23
CA LYS A 8 -9.88 20.27 -16.90
C LYS A 8 -8.77 21.25 -16.54
N GLN A 9 -9.19 22.40 -16.04
CA GLN A 9 -8.30 23.48 -15.61
C GLN A 9 -8.75 24.05 -14.27
N LEU A 10 -7.79 24.31 -13.37
CA LEU A 10 -7.98 25.05 -12.14
C LEU A 10 -7.06 26.26 -12.14
N LYS A 11 -7.57 27.39 -11.63
CA LYS A 11 -6.80 28.63 -11.45
C LYS A 11 -7.03 29.15 -10.03
N ARG A 12 -5.96 29.65 -9.40
CA ARG A 12 -6.03 30.31 -8.08
C ARG A 12 -5.19 31.59 -8.13
N TYR A 13 -5.81 32.70 -7.81
CA TYR A 13 -5.10 33.96 -7.65
C TYR A 13 -4.34 33.97 -6.33
N LEU A 14 -3.11 34.45 -6.31
CA LEU A 14 -2.21 34.46 -5.15
C LEU A 14 -1.94 35.85 -4.56
N GLY A 15 -2.56 36.88 -5.12
CA GLY A 15 -2.24 38.27 -4.78
C GLY A 15 -1.24 38.91 -5.77
N LYS A 16 -0.84 40.15 -5.49
CA LYS A 16 0.10 40.92 -6.33
C LYS A 16 1.55 40.46 -6.17
N THR A 17 1.89 39.80 -5.06
CA THR A 17 3.23 39.28 -4.75
C THR A 17 3.20 37.79 -4.53
N ILE A 18 4.33 37.11 -4.79
CA ILE A 18 4.45 35.65 -4.53
C ILE A 18 4.50 35.43 -3.03
N PRO A 19 3.56 34.65 -2.43
CA PRO A 19 3.57 34.36 -0.99
C PRO A 19 4.83 33.56 -0.58
N LYS A 20 5.33 33.82 0.65
CA LYS A 20 6.48 33.09 1.20
C LYS A 20 6.27 31.57 1.28
N ASN A 21 5.03 31.11 1.45
CA ASN A 21 4.65 29.69 1.53
C ASN A 21 4.17 29.12 0.18
N ILE A 22 4.69 29.64 -0.93
CA ILE A 22 4.23 29.28 -2.29
C ILE A 22 4.29 27.78 -2.56
N GLU A 23 5.32 27.06 -2.07
CA GLU A 23 5.46 25.61 -2.31
C GLU A 23 4.32 24.82 -1.62
N ARG A 24 3.98 25.18 -0.39
CA ARG A 24 2.82 24.62 0.29
C ARG A 24 1.52 24.89 -0.46
N LEU A 25 1.31 26.13 -0.90
CA LEU A 25 0.12 26.52 -1.67
C LEU A 25 0.03 25.81 -3.02
N LYS A 26 1.17 25.48 -3.66
CA LYS A 26 1.20 24.68 -4.88
C LYS A 26 0.72 23.25 -4.61
N ILE A 27 1.17 22.63 -3.54
CA ILE A 27 0.76 21.28 -3.15
C ILE A 27 -0.75 21.26 -2.86
N GLU A 28 -1.24 22.17 -2.01
CA GLU A 28 -2.66 22.28 -1.68
C GLU A 28 -3.53 22.50 -2.94
N PHE A 29 -3.09 23.35 -3.85
CA PHE A 29 -3.76 23.62 -5.13
C PHE A 29 -3.81 22.40 -6.05
N LEU A 30 -2.71 21.62 -6.12
CA LEU A 30 -2.67 20.40 -6.90
C LEU A 30 -3.54 19.31 -6.28
N LEU A 31 -3.56 19.18 -4.96
CA LEU A 31 -4.45 18.25 -4.25
C LEU A 31 -5.91 18.57 -4.53
N GLU A 32 -6.33 19.84 -4.39
CA GLU A 32 -7.69 20.28 -4.72
C GLU A 32 -8.07 19.92 -6.17
N PHE A 33 -7.16 20.19 -7.12
CA PHE A 33 -7.38 19.86 -8.53
C PHE A 33 -7.59 18.36 -8.74
N TYR A 34 -6.79 17.53 -8.07
CA TYR A 34 -6.88 16.08 -8.23
C TYR A 34 -8.05 15.46 -7.48
N HIS A 35 -8.39 15.97 -6.27
CA HIS A 35 -9.59 15.54 -5.54
C HIS A 35 -10.85 15.74 -6.38
N ASN A 36 -11.01 16.89 -7.02
CA ASN A 36 -12.11 17.14 -7.94
C ASN A 36 -12.22 16.13 -9.09
N GLN A 37 -11.13 15.42 -9.40
CA GLN A 37 -11.13 14.36 -10.44
C GLN A 37 -11.34 12.96 -9.87
N TRP A 38 -10.76 12.66 -8.70
CA TRP A 38 -10.75 11.30 -8.16
C TRP A 38 -11.94 10.99 -7.27
N ASP A 39 -12.35 11.94 -6.45
CA ASP A 39 -13.36 11.70 -5.43
C ASP A 39 -14.69 11.22 -6.01
N PRO A 40 -15.21 11.78 -7.13
CA PRO A 40 -16.42 11.26 -7.75
C PRO A 40 -16.29 9.80 -8.21
N HIS A 41 -15.13 9.42 -8.76
CA HIS A 41 -14.88 8.05 -9.18
C HIS A 41 -14.75 7.10 -7.99
N ILE A 42 -14.03 7.50 -6.94
CA ILE A 42 -13.87 6.72 -5.71
C ILE A 42 -15.21 6.52 -5.01
N GLN A 43 -16.03 7.57 -4.96
CA GLN A 43 -17.37 7.49 -4.40
C GLN A 43 -18.27 6.53 -5.20
N MET A 44 -18.21 6.58 -6.53
CA MET A 44 -18.96 5.67 -7.38
C MET A 44 -18.51 4.23 -7.20
N ILE A 45 -17.20 3.99 -7.17
CA ILE A 45 -16.59 2.67 -6.88
C ILE A 45 -17.11 2.14 -5.55
N TYR A 46 -17.05 2.95 -4.50
CA TYR A 46 -17.53 2.57 -3.17
C TYR A 46 -19.03 2.19 -3.19
N GLN A 47 -19.88 3.06 -3.73
CA GLN A 47 -21.33 2.84 -3.75
C GLN A 47 -21.71 1.56 -4.50
N LYS A 48 -21.13 1.34 -5.70
CA LYS A 48 -21.43 0.13 -6.49
C LYS A 48 -20.87 -1.14 -5.84
N TYR A 49 -19.67 -1.08 -5.26
CA TYR A 49 -19.08 -2.19 -4.51
C TYR A 49 -19.93 -2.54 -3.27
N GLN A 50 -20.39 -1.54 -2.52
CA GLN A 50 -21.28 -1.75 -1.37
C GLN A 50 -22.59 -2.41 -1.79
N LYS A 51 -23.17 -1.99 -2.91
CA LYS A 51 -24.39 -2.61 -3.45
C LYS A 51 -24.15 -4.07 -3.84
N GLU A 52 -23.10 -4.35 -4.61
CA GLU A 52 -22.69 -5.71 -4.98
C GLU A 52 -22.43 -6.57 -3.73
N SER A 53 -21.63 -6.05 -2.79
CA SER A 53 -21.28 -6.77 -1.58
C SER A 53 -22.46 -7.16 -0.69
N LYS A 54 -23.55 -6.38 -0.68
CA LYS A 54 -24.76 -6.70 0.08
C LYS A 54 -25.56 -7.86 -0.53
N THR A 55 -25.45 -8.08 -1.83
CA THR A 55 -26.20 -9.12 -2.55
C THR A 55 -25.45 -10.45 -2.64
N ILE A 56 -24.14 -10.46 -2.40
CA ILE A 56 -23.32 -11.66 -2.48
C ILE A 56 -23.40 -12.46 -1.17
N PRO A 57 -23.70 -13.77 -1.19
CA PRO A 57 -23.65 -14.64 -0.02
C PRO A 57 -22.28 -14.63 0.66
N MET A 58 -22.25 -14.85 1.98
CA MET A 58 -21.00 -14.80 2.76
C MET A 58 -19.97 -15.81 2.28
N SER A 59 -20.39 -17.03 1.90
CA SER A 59 -19.51 -18.06 1.32
C SER A 59 -18.80 -17.59 0.05
N ILE A 60 -19.51 -16.89 -0.82
CA ILE A 60 -18.92 -16.32 -2.05
C ILE A 60 -17.99 -15.17 -1.75
N LYS A 61 -18.28 -14.34 -0.73
CA LYS A 61 -17.35 -13.29 -0.29
C LYS A 61 -16.05 -13.87 0.20
N ILE A 62 -16.09 -14.90 1.04
CA ILE A 62 -14.91 -15.59 1.55
C ILE A 62 -14.10 -16.14 0.38
N GLN A 63 -14.73 -16.85 -0.54
CA GLN A 63 -14.05 -17.38 -1.72
C GLN A 63 -13.41 -16.28 -2.59
N ASN A 64 -14.08 -15.14 -2.75
CA ASN A 64 -13.54 -13.99 -3.48
C ASN A 64 -12.30 -13.41 -2.77
N PHE A 65 -12.28 -13.34 -1.43
CA PHE A 65 -11.12 -12.91 -0.67
C PHE A 65 -9.96 -13.91 -0.75
N GLU A 66 -10.25 -15.21 -0.65
CA GLU A 66 -9.23 -16.25 -0.82
C GLU A 66 -8.59 -16.19 -2.22
N ASN A 67 -9.42 -16.12 -3.26
CA ASN A 67 -8.94 -15.93 -4.63
C ASN A 67 -8.10 -14.66 -4.79
N PHE A 68 -8.57 -13.53 -4.25
CA PHE A 68 -7.79 -12.29 -4.23
C PHE A 68 -6.46 -12.49 -3.50
N GLY A 69 -6.47 -13.17 -2.35
CA GLY A 69 -5.29 -13.45 -1.52
C GLY A 69 -4.21 -14.20 -2.28
N ILE A 70 -4.57 -15.18 -3.12
CA ILE A 70 -3.63 -15.92 -3.96
C ILE A 70 -2.91 -14.98 -4.94
N TYR A 71 -3.66 -14.16 -5.69
CA TYR A 71 -3.08 -13.21 -6.64
C TYR A 71 -2.32 -12.09 -5.93
N PHE A 72 -2.81 -11.62 -4.80
CA PHE A 72 -2.15 -10.60 -3.99
C PHE A 72 -0.80 -11.12 -3.46
N THR A 73 -0.78 -12.31 -2.89
CA THR A 73 0.45 -12.95 -2.40
C THR A 73 1.44 -13.19 -3.52
N TYR A 74 1.02 -13.76 -4.65
CA TYR A 74 1.89 -13.93 -5.81
C TYR A 74 2.54 -12.60 -6.24
N ASN A 75 1.72 -11.58 -6.50
CA ASN A 75 2.23 -10.32 -7.02
C ASN A 75 3.12 -9.60 -6.01
N THR A 76 2.75 -9.58 -4.72
CA THR A 76 3.54 -8.92 -3.69
C THR A 76 4.90 -9.58 -3.48
N GLN A 77 4.97 -10.93 -3.52
CA GLN A 77 6.24 -11.66 -3.46
C GLN A 77 7.06 -11.45 -4.73
N LYS A 78 6.43 -11.44 -5.89
CA LYS A 78 7.10 -11.22 -7.17
C LYS A 78 7.71 -9.83 -7.30
N ILE A 79 7.05 -8.81 -6.80
CA ILE A 79 7.57 -7.43 -6.72
C ILE A 79 8.88 -7.39 -5.91
N GLU A 80 8.99 -8.17 -4.84
CA GLU A 80 10.19 -8.28 -4.00
C GLU A 80 11.25 -9.25 -4.53
N GLY A 81 11.00 -9.88 -5.68
CA GLY A 81 12.00 -10.70 -6.38
C GLY A 81 11.86 -12.20 -6.21
N SER A 82 10.79 -12.70 -5.60
CA SER A 82 10.50 -14.13 -5.52
C SER A 82 10.56 -14.79 -6.90
N LYS A 83 11.09 -16.00 -6.96
CA LYS A 83 11.21 -16.81 -8.19
C LYS A 83 10.02 -17.74 -8.44
N LEU A 84 9.03 -17.77 -7.52
CA LEU A 84 7.80 -18.53 -7.73
C LEU A 84 7.03 -17.95 -8.92
N THR A 85 6.47 -18.84 -9.73
CA THR A 85 5.51 -18.49 -10.79
C THR A 85 4.12 -18.33 -10.19
N GLN A 86 3.18 -17.83 -10.96
CA GLN A 86 1.79 -17.75 -10.52
C GLN A 86 1.19 -19.15 -10.31
N GLU A 87 1.57 -20.11 -11.14
CA GLU A 87 1.18 -21.51 -11.02
C GLU A 87 1.78 -22.16 -9.78
N ASP A 88 3.11 -22.04 -9.56
CA ASP A 88 3.76 -22.49 -8.32
C ASP A 88 3.04 -21.96 -7.07
N THR A 89 2.67 -20.66 -7.10
CA THR A 89 1.99 -20.03 -5.97
C THR A 89 0.59 -20.59 -5.77
N LYS A 90 -0.16 -20.80 -6.87
CA LYS A 90 -1.51 -21.36 -6.81
C LYS A 90 -1.49 -22.80 -6.30
N ASP A 91 -0.60 -23.63 -6.83
CA ASP A 91 -0.47 -25.03 -6.42
C ASP A 91 -0.06 -25.14 -4.94
N LEU A 92 0.86 -24.28 -4.50
CA LEU A 92 1.27 -24.21 -3.10
C LEU A 92 0.10 -23.83 -2.17
N LEU A 93 -0.65 -22.77 -2.52
CA LEU A 93 -1.66 -22.20 -1.63
C LEU A 93 -3.00 -22.95 -1.66
N ILE A 94 -3.35 -23.59 -2.76
CA ILE A 94 -4.63 -24.35 -2.90
C ILE A 94 -4.42 -25.83 -2.61
N HIS A 95 -3.36 -26.42 -3.15
CA HIS A 95 -3.16 -27.88 -3.13
C HIS A 95 -2.07 -28.33 -2.16
N GLY A 96 -1.35 -27.38 -1.51
CA GLY A 96 -0.23 -27.71 -0.62
C GLY A 96 1.00 -28.28 -1.36
N ILE A 97 1.05 -28.17 -2.69
CA ILE A 97 2.13 -28.72 -3.50
C ILE A 97 3.34 -27.81 -3.40
N THR A 98 4.42 -28.31 -2.79
CA THR A 98 5.68 -27.56 -2.69
C THR A 98 6.36 -27.49 -4.07
N PRO A 99 6.68 -26.27 -4.56
CA PRO A 99 7.33 -26.09 -5.85
C PRO A 99 8.68 -26.76 -5.93
N ASN A 100 8.93 -27.55 -6.99
CA ASN A 100 10.20 -28.23 -7.17
C ASN A 100 11.29 -27.24 -7.62
N LYS A 101 12.51 -27.42 -7.10
CA LYS A 101 13.70 -26.59 -7.43
C LYS A 101 13.52 -25.08 -7.22
N LYS A 102 12.66 -24.67 -6.30
CA LYS A 102 12.47 -23.27 -5.90
C LYS A 102 13.05 -22.99 -4.51
N SER A 103 13.22 -21.71 -4.20
CA SER A 103 13.71 -21.25 -2.90
C SER A 103 12.76 -21.70 -1.77
N LYS A 104 13.30 -22.37 -0.77
CA LYS A 104 12.57 -22.72 0.46
C LYS A 104 12.10 -21.44 1.18
N ILE A 105 12.92 -20.39 1.16
CA ILE A 105 12.57 -19.09 1.75
C ILE A 105 11.35 -18.51 1.04
N ASP A 106 11.38 -18.41 -0.30
CA ASP A 106 10.25 -17.90 -1.08
C ASP A 106 8.95 -18.68 -0.79
N THR A 107 9.06 -20.01 -0.67
CA THR A 107 7.92 -20.89 -0.39
C THR A 107 7.32 -20.60 0.99
N ILE A 108 8.15 -20.53 2.04
CA ILE A 108 7.72 -20.27 3.40
C ILE A 108 7.09 -18.86 3.50
N GLU A 109 7.78 -17.85 2.97
CA GLU A 109 7.28 -16.46 3.04
C GLU A 109 5.99 -16.27 2.25
N THR A 110 5.81 -17.02 1.15
CA THR A 110 4.56 -17.03 0.38
C THR A 110 3.41 -17.65 1.17
N LEU A 111 3.61 -18.81 1.79
CA LEU A 111 2.62 -19.45 2.64
C LEU A 111 2.22 -18.51 3.80
N LYS A 112 3.21 -18.03 4.54
CA LYS A 112 2.96 -17.19 5.73
C LYS A 112 2.29 -15.85 5.39
N HIS A 113 2.62 -15.25 4.27
CA HIS A 113 1.94 -14.04 3.80
C HIS A 113 0.46 -14.31 3.47
N TYR A 114 0.17 -15.42 2.81
CA TYR A 114 -1.21 -15.83 2.50
C TYR A 114 -2.00 -16.17 3.76
N ASP A 115 -1.42 -16.98 4.66
CA ASP A 115 -2.06 -17.34 5.95
C ASP A 115 -2.44 -16.09 6.74
N LEU A 116 -1.53 -15.11 6.83
CA LEU A 116 -1.81 -13.84 7.50
C LEU A 116 -2.92 -13.07 6.79
N PHE A 117 -2.89 -12.98 5.45
CA PHE A 117 -3.95 -12.30 4.70
C PHE A 117 -5.32 -12.93 4.96
N VAL A 118 -5.43 -14.27 4.90
CA VAL A 118 -6.67 -15.01 5.18
C VAL A 118 -7.13 -14.78 6.62
N THR A 119 -6.23 -14.78 7.58
CA THR A 119 -6.54 -14.44 8.97
C THR A 119 -7.12 -13.04 9.09
N LEU A 120 -6.53 -12.06 8.42
CA LEU A 120 -6.99 -10.66 8.47
C LEU A 120 -8.39 -10.47 7.86
N VAL A 121 -8.69 -11.13 6.74
CA VAL A 121 -10.02 -10.99 6.10
C VAL A 121 -11.14 -11.72 6.86
N ASN A 122 -10.79 -12.70 7.69
CA ASN A 122 -11.73 -13.46 8.50
C ASN A 122 -11.81 -13.01 9.98
N SER A 123 -11.02 -12.01 10.38
CA SER A 123 -11.00 -11.51 11.76
C SER A 123 -11.73 -10.19 11.92
N GLU A 124 -12.06 -9.86 13.16
CA GLU A 124 -12.49 -8.50 13.49
C GLU A 124 -11.33 -7.52 13.28
N LEU A 125 -11.57 -6.49 12.48
CA LEU A 125 -10.56 -5.50 12.12
C LEU A 125 -10.39 -4.46 13.24
N LYS A 126 -9.35 -4.63 14.03
CA LYS A 126 -9.02 -3.77 15.16
C LYS A 126 -8.21 -2.56 14.71
N LYS A 127 -7.96 -1.65 15.65
CA LYS A 127 -7.03 -0.55 15.44
C LYS A 127 -5.61 -1.09 15.18
N ILE A 128 -4.94 -0.54 14.18
CA ILE A 128 -3.52 -0.85 13.90
C ILE A 128 -2.65 -0.21 14.98
N THR A 129 -1.82 -1.02 15.62
CA THR A 129 -0.81 -0.59 16.59
C THR A 129 0.59 -0.95 16.11
N LEU A 130 1.61 -0.46 16.79
CA LEU A 130 2.98 -0.87 16.50
C LEU A 130 3.14 -2.39 16.67
N ASP A 131 2.60 -2.94 17.74
CA ASP A 131 2.66 -4.39 18.02
C ASP A 131 1.96 -5.19 16.92
N THR A 132 0.85 -4.69 16.37
CA THR A 132 0.18 -5.30 15.21
C THR A 132 1.14 -5.43 14.04
N ILE A 133 1.85 -4.35 13.70
CA ILE A 133 2.80 -4.33 12.57
C ILE A 133 3.99 -5.25 12.82
N LEU A 134 4.53 -5.24 14.04
CA LEU A 134 5.65 -6.11 14.43
C LEU A 134 5.24 -7.59 14.41
N ASN A 135 4.04 -7.92 14.87
CA ASN A 135 3.51 -9.27 14.83
C ASN A 135 3.29 -9.75 13.39
N TRP A 136 2.73 -8.94 12.50
CA TRP A 136 2.59 -9.30 11.09
C TRP A 136 3.95 -9.60 10.43
N HIS A 137 4.94 -8.77 10.73
CA HIS A 137 6.30 -9.02 10.25
C HIS A 137 6.86 -10.33 10.80
N LYS A 138 6.66 -10.61 12.10
CA LYS A 138 7.09 -11.86 12.73
C LYS A 138 6.38 -13.09 12.14
N GLU A 139 5.08 -12.99 11.87
CA GLU A 139 4.31 -14.09 11.26
C GLU A 139 4.83 -14.47 9.87
N ILE A 140 5.14 -13.48 9.03
CA ILE A 140 5.63 -13.76 7.67
C ILE A 140 7.08 -14.24 7.69
N PHE A 141 7.94 -13.64 8.51
CA PHE A 141 9.39 -13.78 8.42
C PHE A 141 10.03 -14.57 9.55
N GLY A 142 9.27 -15.00 10.55
CA GLY A 142 9.79 -15.67 11.76
C GLY A 142 10.61 -16.92 11.49
N GLN A 143 10.33 -17.65 10.39
CA GLN A 143 11.04 -18.85 10.00
C GLN A 143 12.21 -18.60 9.01
N THR A 144 12.28 -17.42 8.42
CA THR A 144 13.27 -17.12 7.37
C THR A 144 14.27 -16.04 7.78
N LYS A 145 13.89 -15.18 8.72
CA LYS A 145 14.72 -14.06 9.24
C LYS A 145 14.81 -14.13 10.76
N ILE A 146 15.41 -15.22 11.23
CA ILE A 146 15.58 -15.51 12.64
C ILE A 146 16.40 -14.38 13.32
N GLY A 147 15.88 -13.84 14.43
CA GLY A 147 16.52 -12.75 15.18
C GLY A 147 16.17 -11.34 14.70
N GLU A 148 15.68 -11.17 13.46
CA GLU A 148 15.28 -9.85 12.93
C GLU A 148 13.75 -9.70 12.78
N SER A 149 13.04 -10.81 12.58
CA SER A 149 11.60 -10.81 12.39
C SER A 149 10.84 -10.24 13.59
N GLY A 150 9.88 -9.36 13.32
CA GLY A 150 9.11 -8.68 14.35
C GLY A 150 9.87 -7.59 15.11
N SER A 151 11.07 -7.23 14.66
CA SER A 151 11.91 -6.22 15.31
C SER A 151 12.22 -5.05 14.37
N ILE A 152 12.26 -3.84 14.92
CA ILE A 152 12.74 -2.67 14.18
C ILE A 152 14.24 -2.82 13.98
N ARG A 153 14.72 -2.53 12.75
CA ARG A 153 16.14 -2.56 12.40
C ARG A 153 16.97 -1.65 13.31
N THR A 154 18.20 -2.07 13.57
CA THR A 154 19.19 -1.33 14.35
C THR A 154 20.33 -0.75 13.51
N TYR A 155 20.24 -0.91 12.19
CA TYR A 155 21.22 -0.44 11.20
C TYR A 155 20.55 0.32 10.06
N ASN A 156 21.30 1.17 9.37
CA ASN A 156 20.82 1.88 8.20
C ASN A 156 20.70 0.94 7.00
N VAL A 157 19.69 1.15 6.19
CA VAL A 157 19.44 0.41 4.95
C VAL A 157 19.34 1.38 3.79
N GLY A 158 19.62 0.91 2.59
CA GLY A 158 19.54 1.67 1.34
C GLY A 158 19.03 0.81 0.20
N ILE A 159 18.87 1.40 -0.97
CA ILE A 159 18.48 0.69 -2.19
C ILE A 159 19.77 0.40 -2.96
N PRO A 160 20.12 -0.89 -3.21
CA PRO A 160 21.32 -1.22 -3.98
C PRO A 160 21.34 -0.50 -5.34
N GLY A 161 22.42 0.21 -5.62
CA GLY A 161 22.60 0.99 -6.86
C GLY A 161 21.84 2.32 -6.92
N ASN A 162 21.24 2.78 -5.81
CA ASN A 162 20.61 4.10 -5.74
C ASN A 162 20.90 4.80 -4.41
N ASP A 163 22.05 5.48 -4.35
CA ASP A 163 22.50 6.19 -3.15
C ASP A 163 21.78 7.54 -2.93
N LYS A 164 20.87 7.92 -3.83
CA LYS A 164 20.10 9.15 -3.73
C LYS A 164 18.88 9.04 -2.82
N ILE A 165 18.47 7.82 -2.51
CA ILE A 165 17.31 7.58 -1.64
C ILE A 165 17.82 7.13 -0.28
N GLU A 166 17.58 7.97 0.72
CA GLU A 166 17.85 7.68 2.11
C GLU A 166 16.56 7.34 2.85
N PHE A 167 16.55 6.21 3.54
CA PHE A 167 15.47 5.87 4.45
C PHE A 167 15.68 6.51 5.83
N CYS A 168 14.65 6.49 6.64
CA CYS A 168 14.67 7.07 7.97
C CYS A 168 15.87 6.55 8.80
N ALA A 169 16.63 7.44 9.42
CA ALA A 169 17.68 7.08 10.35
C ALA A 169 17.13 6.32 11.57
N VAL A 170 17.88 5.34 12.08
CA VAL A 170 17.42 4.41 13.14
C VAL A 170 16.79 5.10 14.34
N PRO A 171 17.38 6.18 14.94
CA PRO A 171 16.76 6.84 16.09
C PRO A 171 15.38 7.46 15.81
N GLN A 172 15.07 7.76 14.54
CA GLN A 172 13.84 8.41 14.11
C GLN A 172 12.72 7.40 13.76
N ILE A 173 13.02 6.10 13.64
CA ILE A 173 12.04 5.10 13.20
C ILE A 173 10.85 5.04 14.16
N LYS A 174 11.07 4.81 15.46
CA LYS A 174 9.99 4.71 16.46
C LYS A 174 9.16 6.00 16.54
N PRO A 175 9.75 7.20 16.65
CA PRO A 175 9.00 8.46 16.61
C PRO A 175 8.14 8.62 15.36
N LYS A 176 8.69 8.31 14.17
CA LYS A 176 7.95 8.42 12.91
C LYS A 176 6.84 7.38 12.79
N LEU A 177 7.05 6.13 13.23
CA LEU A 177 5.99 5.13 13.31
C LEU A 177 4.85 5.57 14.23
N LYS A 178 5.17 6.11 15.41
CA LYS A 178 4.16 6.67 16.32
C LYS A 178 3.37 7.80 15.64
N LYS A 179 4.05 8.69 14.92
CA LYS A 179 3.40 9.75 14.15
C LYS A 179 2.49 9.17 13.07
N LEU A 180 2.92 8.16 12.33
CA LEU A 180 2.13 7.48 11.31
C LEU A 180 0.86 6.84 11.88
N LEU A 181 0.98 6.15 13.02
CA LEU A 181 -0.17 5.54 13.70
C LEU A 181 -1.16 6.62 14.18
N ASN A 182 -0.67 7.74 14.70
CA ASN A 182 -1.53 8.87 15.06
C ASN A 182 -2.22 9.51 13.83
N LEU A 183 -1.61 9.45 12.63
CA LEU A 183 -2.25 9.91 11.40
C LEU A 183 -3.46 9.06 11.03
N LEU A 184 -3.42 7.74 11.26
CA LEU A 184 -4.57 6.85 11.05
C LEU A 184 -5.78 7.33 11.87
N ASP A 185 -5.59 7.66 13.12
CA ASP A 185 -6.67 8.18 13.98
C ASP A 185 -7.10 9.59 13.57
N LYS A 186 -6.15 10.45 13.23
CA LYS A 186 -6.42 11.85 12.87
C LYS A 186 -7.25 11.98 11.61
N TYR A 187 -7.02 11.13 10.62
CA TYR A 187 -7.68 11.18 9.31
C TYR A 187 -8.83 10.20 9.17
N ASP A 188 -9.12 9.40 10.20
CA ASP A 188 -10.29 8.51 10.23
C ASP A 188 -11.58 9.31 9.95
N GLY A 189 -12.29 8.93 8.89
CA GLY A 189 -13.51 9.59 8.43
C GLY A 189 -13.36 11.01 7.83
N LYS A 190 -12.14 11.57 7.75
CA LYS A 190 -11.90 12.93 7.22
C LYS A 190 -11.44 12.96 5.76
N ILE A 191 -10.83 11.90 5.31
CA ILE A 191 -10.40 11.70 3.93
C ILE A 191 -10.89 10.34 3.45
N THR A 192 -10.82 10.09 2.14
CA THR A 192 -11.22 8.78 1.63
C THR A 192 -10.27 7.69 2.14
N PRO A 193 -10.78 6.48 2.47
CA PRO A 193 -9.93 5.36 2.87
C PRO A 193 -8.85 5.01 1.84
N VAL A 194 -9.10 5.25 0.56
CA VAL A 194 -8.12 5.05 -0.52
C VAL A 194 -6.97 6.04 -0.40
N GLU A 195 -7.26 7.30 -0.09
CA GLU A 195 -6.23 8.32 0.14
C GLU A 195 -5.47 8.04 1.44
N LEU A 196 -6.16 7.66 2.51
CA LEU A 196 -5.53 7.27 3.77
C LEU A 196 -4.56 6.10 3.57
N ALA A 197 -4.99 5.08 2.83
CA ALA A 197 -4.14 3.94 2.46
C ALA A 197 -2.90 4.36 1.65
N CYS A 198 -3.06 5.33 0.74
CA CYS A 198 -1.94 5.91 -0.01
C CYS A 198 -0.94 6.64 0.88
N ILE A 199 -1.43 7.49 1.80
CA ILE A 199 -0.58 8.22 2.75
C ILE A 199 0.19 7.24 3.64
N VAL A 200 -0.50 6.25 4.20
CA VAL A 200 0.13 5.21 5.05
C VAL A 200 1.18 4.43 4.27
N HIS A 201 0.88 4.08 3.02
CA HIS A 201 1.84 3.41 2.15
C HIS A 201 3.12 4.23 1.97
N TYR A 202 2.98 5.49 1.57
CA TYR A 202 4.12 6.38 1.29
C TYR A 202 4.97 6.62 2.55
N GLU A 203 4.33 6.95 3.66
CA GLU A 203 5.02 7.20 4.93
C GLU A 203 5.73 5.94 5.45
N PHE A 204 5.08 4.77 5.39
CA PHE A 204 5.68 3.53 5.88
C PHE A 204 6.90 3.11 5.05
N VAL A 205 6.83 3.25 3.72
CA VAL A 205 7.98 3.00 2.83
C VAL A 205 9.14 3.94 3.14
N ASN A 206 8.88 5.22 3.42
CA ASN A 206 9.93 6.19 3.77
C ASN A 206 10.54 5.94 5.16
N ILE A 207 9.74 5.46 6.11
CA ILE A 207 10.25 5.05 7.43
C ILE A 207 11.14 3.82 7.30
N HIS A 208 10.72 2.84 6.49
CA HIS A 208 11.43 1.59 6.23
C HIS A 208 11.92 0.90 7.51
N PRO A 209 10.97 0.51 8.41
CA PRO A 209 11.35 0.13 9.77
C PRO A 209 12.07 -1.21 9.90
N PHE A 210 12.02 -2.07 8.90
CA PHE A 210 12.60 -3.42 8.94
C PHE A 210 13.84 -3.53 8.06
N GLY A 211 14.69 -4.53 8.31
CA GLY A 211 15.82 -4.86 7.45
C GLY A 211 15.38 -5.36 6.07
N ASP A 212 14.25 -6.08 6.03
CA ASP A 212 13.57 -6.56 4.80
C ASP A 212 12.06 -6.68 5.06
N GLY A 213 11.26 -6.93 4.01
CA GLY A 213 9.80 -7.15 4.14
C GLY A 213 8.95 -5.88 4.21
N ASN A 214 9.56 -4.70 4.21
CA ASN A 214 8.83 -3.43 4.30
C ASN A 214 7.76 -3.29 3.23
N GLY A 215 8.04 -3.62 1.98
CA GLY A 215 7.07 -3.54 0.88
C GLY A 215 5.88 -4.47 1.08
N ARG A 216 6.11 -5.70 1.55
CA ARG A 216 5.05 -6.69 1.81
C ARG A 216 4.12 -6.23 2.93
N ILE A 217 4.69 -5.76 4.06
CA ILE A 217 3.92 -5.18 5.17
C ILE A 217 3.15 -3.94 4.72
N THR A 218 3.78 -3.06 3.94
CA THR A 218 3.11 -1.86 3.43
C THR A 218 1.87 -2.18 2.60
N ARG A 219 1.95 -3.16 1.69
CA ARG A 219 0.81 -3.55 0.86
C ARG A 219 -0.27 -4.29 1.65
N LEU A 220 0.09 -5.00 2.72
CA LEU A 220 -0.89 -5.52 3.70
C LEU A 220 -1.61 -4.39 4.44
N LEU A 221 -0.88 -3.38 4.92
CA LEU A 221 -1.45 -2.20 5.58
C LEU A 221 -2.47 -1.48 4.68
N VAL A 222 -2.14 -1.30 3.40
CA VAL A 222 -3.08 -0.73 2.41
C VAL A 222 -4.37 -1.54 2.37
N ASN A 223 -4.27 -2.85 2.20
CA ASN A 223 -5.45 -3.70 2.08
C ASN A 223 -6.22 -3.83 3.40
N TYR A 224 -5.54 -3.79 4.54
CA TYR A 224 -6.20 -3.74 5.84
C TYR A 224 -7.05 -2.49 6.01
N ILE A 225 -6.53 -1.32 5.61
CA ILE A 225 -7.29 -0.06 5.63
C ILE A 225 -8.50 -0.16 4.71
N LEU A 226 -8.33 -0.59 3.47
CA LEU A 226 -9.42 -0.73 2.52
C LEU A 226 -10.50 -1.71 3.00
N LEU A 227 -10.08 -2.84 3.56
CA LEU A 227 -10.97 -3.85 4.14
C LEU A 227 -11.78 -3.28 5.32
N LYS A 228 -11.12 -2.57 6.24
CA LYS A 228 -11.75 -1.95 7.42
C LYS A 228 -12.91 -1.03 7.05
N TYR A 229 -12.80 -0.32 5.92
CA TYR A 229 -13.83 0.61 5.46
C TYR A 229 -14.72 0.05 4.34
N ASN A 230 -14.64 -1.27 4.10
CA ASN A 230 -15.42 -1.95 3.05
C ASN A 230 -15.21 -1.34 1.65
N TYR A 231 -13.98 -1.03 1.31
CA TYR A 231 -13.58 -0.67 -0.06
C TYR A 231 -13.04 -1.88 -0.81
N PRO A 232 -13.13 -1.91 -2.16
CA PRO A 232 -12.44 -2.92 -2.94
C PRO A 232 -10.95 -2.97 -2.62
N LEU A 233 -10.39 -4.15 -2.46
CA LEU A 233 -8.97 -4.33 -2.19
C LEU A 233 -8.11 -3.93 -3.38
N MET A 234 -6.85 -3.57 -3.12
CA MET A 234 -5.89 -3.12 -4.12
C MET A 234 -4.85 -4.19 -4.41
N LEU A 235 -4.72 -4.55 -5.67
CA LEU A 235 -3.69 -5.46 -6.18
C LEU A 235 -2.70 -4.69 -7.06
N ILE A 236 -1.48 -4.46 -6.58
CA ILE A 236 -0.39 -3.96 -7.40
C ILE A 236 0.20 -5.16 -8.16
N GLN A 237 0.03 -5.18 -9.48
CA GLN A 237 0.52 -6.28 -10.31
C GLN A 237 2.02 -6.14 -10.58
N ASN A 238 2.75 -7.25 -10.57
CA ASN A 238 4.19 -7.25 -10.82
C ASN A 238 4.57 -6.63 -12.18
N LYS A 239 3.72 -6.76 -13.21
CA LYS A 239 3.95 -6.11 -14.51
C LYS A 239 4.03 -4.58 -14.41
N ASP A 240 3.40 -3.97 -13.40
CA ASP A 240 3.40 -2.52 -13.17
C ASP A 240 4.50 -2.09 -12.17
N ARG A 241 5.36 -3.05 -11.71
CA ARG A 241 6.44 -2.85 -10.73
C ARG A 241 7.32 -1.64 -11.06
N LYS A 242 7.72 -1.49 -12.32
CA LYS A 242 8.57 -0.37 -12.76
C LYS A 242 7.90 0.99 -12.55
N ALA A 243 6.62 1.12 -12.92
CA ALA A 243 5.87 2.36 -12.75
C ALA A 243 5.60 2.66 -11.26
N TYR A 244 5.32 1.63 -10.47
CA TYR A 244 5.15 1.71 -9.03
C TYR A 244 6.40 2.26 -8.34
N PHE A 245 7.56 1.65 -8.54
CA PHE A 245 8.81 2.13 -7.93
C PHE A 245 9.24 3.50 -8.45
N LYS A 246 9.08 3.77 -9.76
CA LYS A 246 9.39 5.10 -10.33
C LYS A 246 8.56 6.21 -9.68
N SER A 247 7.30 5.95 -9.34
CA SER A 247 6.45 6.94 -8.67
C SER A 247 6.87 7.21 -7.22
N LEU A 248 7.31 6.17 -6.49
CA LEU A 248 7.88 6.29 -5.14
C LEU A 248 9.21 7.04 -5.18
N GLU A 249 10.14 6.59 -6.01
CA GLU A 249 11.47 7.20 -6.18
C GLU A 249 11.35 8.69 -6.49
N ARG A 250 10.52 9.05 -7.46
CA ARG A 250 10.31 10.44 -7.81
C ARG A 250 9.78 11.26 -6.64
N SER A 251 8.82 10.71 -5.88
CA SER A 251 8.28 11.38 -4.70
C SER A 251 9.32 11.58 -3.61
N GLN A 252 10.22 10.62 -3.43
CA GLN A 252 11.32 10.71 -2.45
C GLN A 252 12.37 11.73 -2.88
N LEU A 253 12.80 11.69 -4.13
CA LEU A 253 13.83 12.62 -4.66
C LEU A 253 13.37 14.09 -4.70
N GLU A 254 12.08 14.32 -4.96
CA GLU A 254 11.50 15.67 -5.02
C GLU A 254 10.90 16.11 -3.66
N ASP A 255 11.00 15.27 -2.61
CA ASP A 255 10.34 15.46 -1.30
C ASP A 255 8.85 15.87 -1.47
N ASN A 256 8.17 15.18 -2.38
CA ASN A 256 6.83 15.54 -2.80
C ASN A 256 5.95 14.30 -3.05
N SER A 257 5.15 13.94 -2.06
CA SER A 257 4.26 12.76 -2.10
C SER A 257 3.24 12.75 -3.25
N ILE A 258 3.00 13.90 -3.90
CA ILE A 258 1.96 14.03 -4.92
C ILE A 258 2.19 13.13 -6.14
N HIS A 259 3.45 12.79 -6.47
CA HIS A 259 3.76 11.91 -7.59
C HIS A 259 3.27 10.48 -7.32
N PHE A 260 3.54 9.97 -6.11
CA PHE A 260 3.05 8.67 -5.69
C PHE A 260 1.52 8.68 -5.52
N LEU A 261 0.96 9.71 -4.88
CA LEU A 261 -0.49 9.88 -4.72
C LEU A 261 -1.20 9.83 -6.07
N LYS A 262 -0.71 10.56 -7.08
CA LYS A 262 -1.28 10.53 -8.44
C LYS A 262 -1.26 9.15 -9.06
N TRP A 263 -0.15 8.45 -8.92
CA TRP A 263 -0.02 7.09 -9.43
C TRP A 263 -0.99 6.15 -8.72
N PHE A 264 -1.01 6.18 -7.38
CA PHE A 264 -1.81 5.31 -6.54
C PHE A 264 -3.31 5.48 -6.80
N MET A 265 -3.82 6.72 -6.81
CA MET A 265 -5.23 7.03 -7.04
C MET A 265 -5.68 6.59 -8.44
N LYS A 266 -4.90 6.92 -9.47
CA LYS A 266 -5.17 6.47 -10.84
C LYS A 266 -5.15 4.95 -10.97
N TYR A 267 -4.19 4.32 -10.32
CA TYR A 267 -4.05 2.86 -10.33
C TYR A 267 -5.23 2.18 -9.65
N TYR A 268 -5.65 2.69 -8.50
CA TYR A 268 -6.83 2.20 -7.80
C TYR A 268 -8.11 2.33 -8.65
N ILE A 269 -8.35 3.49 -9.24
CA ILE A 269 -9.50 3.74 -10.13
C ILE A 269 -9.46 2.80 -11.34
N LYS A 270 -8.29 2.65 -11.99
CA LYS A 270 -8.10 1.74 -13.13
C LYS A 270 -8.44 0.29 -12.79
N ASN A 271 -8.00 -0.20 -11.62
CA ASN A 271 -8.26 -1.57 -11.19
C ASN A 271 -9.72 -1.83 -10.83
N ASN A 272 -10.46 -0.78 -10.51
CA ASN A 272 -11.86 -0.86 -10.12
C ASN A 272 -12.83 -0.34 -11.20
N LYS A 273 -12.40 -0.36 -12.47
CA LYS A 273 -13.21 0.12 -13.62
C LYS A 273 -14.59 -0.53 -13.73
N LYS A 274 -14.75 -1.78 -13.27
CA LYS A 274 -16.05 -2.47 -13.29
C LYS A 274 -17.12 -1.74 -12.46
N TYR A 275 -16.70 -0.84 -11.59
CA TYR A 275 -17.58 -0.02 -10.74
C TYR A 275 -17.77 1.42 -11.24
N LEU A 276 -17.30 1.76 -12.44
CA LEU A 276 -17.47 3.11 -13.05
C LEU A 276 -18.55 3.17 -14.14
#